data_293fabf1b515ae0605767abf5cdcf48b
#
_entry.id   293fabf1b515ae0605767abf5cdcf48b
#
_cell.length_a   1.000
_cell.length_b   1.000
_cell.length_c   1.000
_cell.angle_alpha   90.00
_cell.angle_beta   90.00
_cell.angle_gamma   90.00
#
_symmetry.space_group_name_H-M   'P 1'
#
loop_
_entity.id
_entity.type
_entity.pdbx_description
1 polymer ?
#
loop_
_entity_poly.entity_id
_entity_poly.type
_entity_poly.pdbx_seq_one_letter_code
_entity_poly.pdbx_strand_id
1 'polypeptide(L)'
;MKPNGTKKYVLKFNGMRGGVENEDLSFSKLSMGVSHVNGSLKSDVGMGRGKRQISVADSEEDLPILTLNSDDVFIKDLFLYRRTLSDGTYDDRLIAHTTNNLLYSLALYDSSDWTAIDGVTTNGKCCAVSFNSNGEDVALISGNTNNLIMINDTTASPNENAPKFNSMAFHHERVFATTRNNRNRVWFSADFNPLNWKVSAEEAGYIEFQDEYGALLEIISLGDYIFVFKENAIMRITAYADQTEFTVTKITVGLDRIISGSIVQLGENIYFLTTSGLYSFDGYTVTRLNRFMPEIIDDRNLTACGLGDKYYYATRLEIDGDEGIGENNAIVVYDLKQKTFSVIGGVDILKLIAVTSHHLRRVYAVRKGDVYVSEITDDGSIYGLSTTKKWKSVESNFGTSAKKVLRRINVFTKRDVKFCVIADGVKTTHEIFGSDKWQSVRIERSGYVMQFEIAGDSVDIKPIELEFDLVK
;
A
#
# COMPACT_ATOMS: atom_id res chain seq x y z
N MET A 1 -0.19 58.20 22.97
CA MET A 1 0.25 57.57 21.71
C MET A 1 -0.45 56.24 21.58
N LYS A 2 -1.33 56.06 20.61
CA LYS A 2 -1.89 54.73 20.29
C LYS A 2 -0.77 53.90 19.67
N PRO A 3 -0.54 52.66 20.13
CA PRO A 3 0.48 51.83 19.51
C PRO A 3 0.10 51.56 18.06
N ASN A 4 1.07 51.73 17.16
CA ASN A 4 0.97 51.49 15.73
C ASN A 4 0.31 50.15 15.45
N GLY A 5 -0.68 50.16 14.57
CA GLY A 5 -1.66 49.13 14.33
C GLY A 5 -1.13 47.74 14.10
N THR A 6 -1.32 46.90 15.10
CA THR A 6 -1.35 45.45 14.92
C THR A 6 -2.54 45.09 14.02
N LYS A 7 -2.27 44.57 12.83
CA LYS A 7 -3.32 43.99 11.99
C LYS A 7 -3.68 42.64 12.51
N LYS A 8 -4.93 42.41 12.89
CA LYS A 8 -5.48 41.13 13.26
C LYS A 8 -5.77 40.31 11.98
N TYR A 9 -5.24 39.10 11.93
CA TYR A 9 -5.53 38.15 10.85
C TYR A 9 -6.17 36.88 11.45
N VAL A 10 -7.22 36.39 10.78
CA VAL A 10 -7.82 35.09 11.11
C VAL A 10 -7.54 34.14 9.96
N LEU A 11 -6.76 33.15 10.22
CA LEU A 11 -6.50 32.04 9.27
C LEU A 11 -7.41 30.88 9.62
N LYS A 12 -8.25 30.50 8.68
CA LYS A 12 -9.06 29.29 8.78
C LYS A 12 -8.31 28.15 8.11
N PHE A 13 -8.00 27.12 8.86
CA PHE A 13 -7.63 25.84 8.30
C PHE A 13 -8.90 25.19 7.74
N ASN A 14 -9.20 25.43 6.46
CA ASN A 14 -10.37 24.89 5.79
C ASN A 14 -10.26 23.36 5.52
N GLY A 15 -9.25 22.72 6.04
CA GLY A 15 -9.08 21.29 6.03
C GLY A 15 -7.67 20.90 6.45
N MET A 16 -7.57 20.07 7.46
CA MET A 16 -6.32 19.35 7.76
C MET A 16 -6.21 18.21 6.73
N ARG A 17 -5.39 18.39 5.70
CA ARG A 17 -5.23 17.43 4.61
C ARG A 17 -3.90 16.68 4.77
N GLY A 18 -3.88 15.43 4.35
CA GLY A 18 -2.65 14.69 4.18
C GLY A 18 -2.01 15.01 2.82
N GLY A 19 -0.70 15.21 2.81
CA GLY A 19 0.06 15.55 1.61
C GLY A 19 0.46 17.02 1.57
N VAL A 20 1.51 17.31 0.83
CA VAL A 20 2.06 18.65 0.72
C VAL A 20 1.88 19.13 -0.72
N GLU A 21 1.07 20.13 -0.92
CA GLU A 21 1.03 20.90 -2.15
C GLU A 21 1.21 22.36 -1.79
N ASN A 22 2.31 22.97 -2.26
CA ASN A 22 2.66 24.37 -2.23
C ASN A 22 2.11 25.21 -1.04
N GLU A 23 2.93 25.41 -0.01
CA GLU A 23 2.78 26.43 1.04
C GLU A 23 1.43 26.50 1.78
N ASP A 24 0.47 25.62 1.47
CA ASP A 24 -0.80 25.58 2.17
C ASP A 24 -0.63 24.84 3.51
N LEU A 25 -0.80 25.57 4.59
CA LEU A 25 -0.72 25.08 5.97
C LEU A 25 -1.71 23.95 6.30
N SER A 26 -2.71 23.74 5.45
CA SER A 26 -3.66 22.64 5.61
C SER A 26 -3.06 21.27 5.32
N PHE A 27 -1.88 21.23 4.68
CA PHE A 27 -1.20 19.98 4.36
C PHE A 27 -0.29 19.52 5.48
N SER A 28 -0.22 18.20 5.67
CA SER A 28 0.57 17.61 6.73
C SER A 28 1.93 17.15 6.24
N LYS A 29 2.94 17.37 7.07
CA LYS A 29 4.22 16.69 6.99
C LYS A 29 4.11 15.26 7.51
N LEU A 30 3.20 15.01 8.47
CA LEU A 30 2.96 13.71 9.10
C LEU A 30 1.48 13.53 9.43
N SER A 31 0.92 12.35 9.09
CA SER A 31 -0.43 11.92 9.44
C SER A 31 -0.39 10.47 9.92
N MET A 32 -0.09 10.24 11.19
CA MET A 32 0.06 8.91 11.78
C MET A 32 -1.22 8.47 12.50
N GLY A 33 -1.82 7.35 12.05
CA GLY A 33 -3.02 6.76 12.64
C GLY A 33 -4.28 7.64 12.56
N VAL A 34 -4.29 8.65 11.69
CA VAL A 34 -5.43 9.53 11.48
C VAL A 34 -5.82 9.57 10.01
N SER A 35 -7.13 9.55 9.73
CA SER A 35 -7.68 9.82 8.41
C SER A 35 -8.20 11.26 8.29
N HIS A 36 -8.39 11.68 7.05
CA HIS A 36 -8.88 13.02 6.72
C HIS A 36 -10.25 12.90 6.06
N VAL A 37 -11.27 13.42 6.71
CA VAL A 37 -12.64 13.40 6.18
C VAL A 37 -13.20 14.82 6.17
N ASN A 38 -13.41 15.39 4.98
CA ASN A 38 -13.92 16.75 4.81
C ASN A 38 -13.16 17.79 5.66
N GLY A 39 -11.84 17.66 5.73
CA GLY A 39 -10.96 18.54 6.49
C GLY A 39 -10.92 18.33 8.00
N SER A 40 -11.63 17.32 8.51
CA SER A 40 -11.55 16.88 9.90
C SER A 40 -10.54 15.73 10.03
N LEU A 41 -9.93 15.58 11.21
CA LEU A 41 -9.08 14.44 11.55
C LEU A 41 -9.86 13.43 12.39
N LYS A 42 -9.73 12.16 12.06
CA LYS A 42 -10.29 11.04 12.83
C LYS A 42 -9.26 9.95 13.03
N SER A 43 -9.26 9.34 14.21
CA SER A 43 -8.40 8.21 14.55
C SER A 43 -9.06 6.89 14.20
N ASP A 44 -9.22 6.63 12.91
CA ASP A 44 -9.91 5.46 12.38
C ASP A 44 -9.03 4.59 11.47
N VAL A 45 -7.73 4.77 11.49
CA VAL A 45 -6.77 3.98 10.71
C VAL A 45 -5.94 3.12 11.63
N GLY A 46 -6.06 1.81 11.50
CA GLY A 46 -5.41 0.84 12.38
C GLY A 46 -5.18 -0.52 11.71
N MET A 47 -4.69 -1.47 12.48
CA MET A 47 -4.45 -2.84 12.10
C MET A 47 -4.89 -3.78 13.21
N GLY A 48 -5.80 -4.71 12.88
CA GLY A 48 -6.32 -5.70 13.80
C GLY A 48 -5.28 -6.77 14.17
N ARG A 49 -5.55 -7.52 15.24
CA ARG A 49 -4.79 -8.71 15.57
C ARG A 49 -5.01 -9.77 14.49
N GLY A 50 -3.98 -10.55 14.19
CA GLY A 50 -4.08 -11.72 13.33
C GLY A 50 -5.05 -12.73 13.94
N LYS A 51 -5.99 -13.22 13.15
CA LYS A 51 -7.04 -14.13 13.61
C LYS A 51 -6.89 -15.56 13.09
N ARG A 52 -5.98 -15.77 12.13
CA ARG A 52 -5.87 -17.03 11.41
C ARG A 52 -4.42 -17.46 11.36
N GLN A 53 -4.09 -18.42 12.19
CA GLN A 53 -2.74 -18.95 12.36
C GLN A 53 -2.52 -20.15 11.45
N ILE A 54 -1.33 -20.26 10.86
CA ILE A 54 -0.87 -21.53 10.29
C ILE A 54 -0.39 -22.38 11.46
N SER A 55 -1.14 -23.43 11.81
CA SER A 55 -0.70 -24.40 12.81
C SER A 55 0.06 -25.54 12.12
N VAL A 56 1.25 -25.79 12.59
CA VAL A 56 2.02 -26.99 12.29
C VAL A 56 1.92 -27.89 13.50
N ALA A 57 0.92 -28.78 13.50
CA ALA A 57 0.65 -29.83 14.51
C ALA A 57 0.54 -29.38 16.00
N ASP A 58 -0.63 -29.65 16.56
CA ASP A 58 -0.94 -29.84 17.97
C ASP A 58 -0.36 -28.89 19.02
N SER A 59 -0.95 -27.68 19.14
CA SER A 59 -1.13 -27.08 20.47
C SER A 59 -2.23 -26.02 20.44
N GLU A 60 -3.40 -26.38 21.00
CA GLU A 60 -4.40 -25.46 21.45
C GLU A 60 -3.87 -24.71 22.68
N GLU A 61 -3.19 -23.61 22.51
CA GLU A 61 -2.98 -22.65 23.57
C GLU A 61 -2.96 -21.24 22.97
N ASP A 62 -3.75 -20.35 23.57
CA ASP A 62 -3.69 -18.90 23.38
C ASP A 62 -2.27 -18.40 23.67
N LEU A 63 -1.44 -18.28 22.63
CA LEU A 63 -0.05 -17.87 22.80
C LEU A 63 0.05 -16.37 23.06
N PRO A 64 0.76 -15.99 24.13
CA PRO A 64 1.14 -14.61 24.35
C PRO A 64 2.18 -14.17 23.31
N ILE A 65 2.20 -12.87 23.05
CA ILE A 65 3.15 -12.18 22.19
C ILE A 65 4.58 -12.64 22.51
N LEU A 66 5.24 -13.30 21.51
CA LEU A 66 6.67 -13.54 21.41
C LEU A 66 7.39 -14.44 22.44
N THR A 67 7.54 -15.70 22.07
CA THR A 67 8.83 -16.38 22.21
C THR A 67 9.08 -17.18 20.93
N LEU A 68 10.03 -16.73 20.12
CA LEU A 68 10.48 -17.41 18.90
C LEU A 68 11.24 -18.70 19.26
N ASN A 69 10.68 -19.85 18.98
CA ASN A 69 11.43 -21.09 18.95
C ASN A 69 12.01 -21.32 17.53
N SER A 70 13.15 -21.93 17.41
CA SER A 70 13.88 -22.16 16.14
C SER A 70 13.13 -23.01 15.12
N ASP A 71 11.98 -23.58 15.47
CA ASP A 71 11.16 -24.47 14.64
C ASP A 71 9.87 -23.80 14.13
N ASP A 72 9.68 -22.50 14.40
CA ASP A 72 8.47 -21.79 13.99
C ASP A 72 8.43 -21.57 12.47
N VAL A 73 7.28 -21.90 11.88
CA VAL A 73 7.02 -21.73 10.46
C VAL A 73 6.34 -20.38 10.23
N PHE A 74 7.03 -19.47 9.54
CA PHE A 74 6.52 -18.13 9.25
C PHE A 74 6.03 -18.00 7.82
N ILE A 75 5.08 -17.08 7.59
CA ILE A 75 4.63 -16.71 6.26
C ILE A 75 5.74 -15.86 5.60
N LYS A 76 6.14 -16.23 4.39
CA LYS A 76 7.10 -15.51 3.54
C LYS A 76 6.44 -14.72 2.43
N ASP A 77 5.32 -15.21 1.91
CA ASP A 77 4.55 -14.56 0.87
C ASP A 77 3.09 -14.98 0.95
N LEU A 78 2.20 -14.19 0.35
CA LEU A 78 0.76 -14.38 0.39
C LEU A 78 0.16 -14.04 -0.97
N PHE A 79 -0.72 -14.90 -1.49
CA PHE A 79 -1.36 -14.75 -2.79
C PHE A 79 -2.86 -14.92 -2.69
N LEU A 80 -3.60 -14.21 -3.54
CA LEU A 80 -5.03 -14.44 -3.72
C LEU A 80 -5.25 -15.50 -4.81
N TYR A 81 -6.06 -16.48 -4.49
CA TYR A 81 -6.60 -17.46 -5.42
C TYR A 81 -8.11 -17.33 -5.44
N ARG A 82 -8.66 -16.90 -6.57
CA ARG A 82 -10.09 -16.81 -6.80
C ARG A 82 -10.56 -17.98 -7.62
N ARG A 83 -11.62 -18.65 -7.16
CA ARG A 83 -12.34 -19.68 -7.90
C ARG A 83 -13.78 -19.24 -8.12
N THR A 84 -14.28 -19.45 -9.33
CA THR A 84 -15.71 -19.35 -9.62
C THR A 84 -16.29 -20.74 -9.50
N LEU A 85 -17.29 -20.89 -8.62
CA LEU A 85 -17.97 -22.14 -8.44
C LEU A 85 -19.08 -22.33 -9.49
N SER A 86 -19.58 -23.56 -9.64
CA SER A 86 -20.60 -23.92 -10.65
C SER A 86 -21.91 -23.19 -10.50
N ASP A 87 -22.21 -22.67 -9.30
CA ASP A 87 -23.37 -21.84 -9.00
C ASP A 87 -23.17 -20.35 -9.28
N GLY A 88 -21.99 -19.96 -9.79
CA GLY A 88 -21.58 -18.58 -10.07
C GLY A 88 -21.11 -17.79 -8.85
N THR A 89 -21.00 -18.41 -7.69
CA THR A 89 -20.39 -17.80 -6.52
C THR A 89 -18.86 -17.90 -6.56
N TYR A 90 -18.18 -17.10 -5.72
CA TYR A 90 -16.73 -17.09 -5.62
C TYR A 90 -16.28 -17.82 -4.35
N ASP A 91 -15.27 -18.70 -4.48
CA ASP A 91 -14.51 -19.27 -3.39
C ASP A 91 -13.11 -18.60 -3.40
N ASP A 92 -13.00 -17.47 -2.72
CA ASP A 92 -11.72 -16.77 -2.61
C ASP A 92 -10.87 -17.40 -1.50
N ARG A 93 -9.64 -17.70 -1.82
CA ARG A 93 -8.65 -18.31 -0.94
C ARG A 93 -7.38 -17.49 -0.86
N LEU A 94 -6.73 -17.52 0.29
CA LEU A 94 -5.35 -17.08 0.42
C LEU A 94 -4.43 -18.29 0.32
N ILE A 95 -3.36 -18.17 -0.45
CA ILE A 95 -2.28 -19.16 -0.48
C ILE A 95 -1.08 -18.52 0.20
N ALA A 96 -0.62 -19.11 1.29
CA ALA A 96 0.59 -18.73 2.00
C ALA A 96 1.76 -19.59 1.57
N HIS A 97 2.88 -18.94 1.26
CA HIS A 97 4.20 -19.56 1.13
C HIS A 97 4.97 -19.34 2.42
N THR A 98 5.57 -20.35 2.97
CA THR A 98 6.15 -20.35 4.31
C THR A 98 7.67 -20.57 4.33
N THR A 99 8.31 -20.34 5.47
CA THR A 99 9.77 -20.45 5.64
C THR A 99 10.29 -21.87 5.45
N ASN A 100 9.48 -22.90 5.70
CA ASN A 100 9.78 -24.29 5.39
C ASN A 100 9.54 -24.68 3.92
N ASN A 101 9.27 -23.68 3.05
CA ASN A 101 9.03 -23.82 1.61
C ASN A 101 7.74 -24.57 1.22
N LEU A 102 6.81 -24.76 2.14
CA LEU A 102 5.50 -25.34 1.88
C LEU A 102 4.49 -24.26 1.49
N LEU A 103 3.40 -24.72 0.90
CA LEU A 103 2.24 -23.90 0.56
C LEU A 103 1.04 -24.34 1.39
N TYR A 104 0.26 -23.35 1.83
CA TYR A 104 -0.98 -23.56 2.58
C TYR A 104 -2.11 -22.75 1.95
N SER A 105 -3.32 -23.32 1.92
CA SER A 105 -4.54 -22.66 1.44
C SER A 105 -5.48 -22.35 2.59
N LEU A 106 -6.10 -21.18 2.57
CA LEU A 106 -7.12 -20.75 3.52
C LEU A 106 -8.35 -20.25 2.76
N ALA A 107 -9.50 -20.90 2.95
CA ALA A 107 -10.77 -20.42 2.45
C ALA A 107 -11.23 -19.19 3.26
N LEU A 108 -11.58 -18.09 2.56
CA LEU A 108 -11.89 -16.82 3.22
C LEU A 108 -13.33 -16.75 3.76
N TYR A 109 -14.24 -17.55 3.21
CA TYR A 109 -15.68 -17.58 3.60
C TYR A 109 -16.00 -18.62 4.63
N ASP A 110 -15.11 -19.55 4.82
CA ASP A 110 -15.23 -20.59 5.81
C ASP A 110 -14.46 -20.19 7.09
N SER A 111 -14.88 -20.69 8.23
CA SER A 111 -14.13 -20.61 9.49
C SER A 111 -12.99 -21.63 9.54
N SER A 112 -12.65 -22.25 8.42
CA SER A 112 -11.61 -23.28 8.32
C SER A 112 -10.22 -22.73 8.61
N ASP A 113 -9.39 -23.62 9.10
CA ASP A 113 -7.96 -23.39 9.30
C ASP A 113 -7.19 -23.52 7.99
N TRP A 114 -5.92 -23.18 8.02
CA TRP A 114 -5.03 -23.37 6.91
C TRP A 114 -4.86 -24.87 6.58
N THR A 115 -5.03 -25.21 5.31
CA THR A 115 -4.83 -26.57 4.79
C THR A 115 -3.55 -26.63 3.97
N ALA A 116 -2.68 -27.61 4.27
CA ALA A 116 -1.47 -27.81 3.49
C ALA A 116 -1.80 -28.19 2.05
N ILE A 117 -0.99 -27.72 1.11
CA ILE A 117 -1.02 -28.11 -0.30
C ILE A 117 0.12 -29.11 -0.49
N ASP A 118 -0.22 -30.38 -0.64
CA ASP A 118 0.74 -31.46 -0.65
C ASP A 118 1.45 -31.64 -2.02
N GLY A 119 2.59 -32.31 -1.99
CA GLY A 119 3.31 -32.75 -3.18
C GLY A 119 4.16 -31.69 -3.88
N VAL A 120 4.17 -30.45 -3.40
CA VAL A 120 4.95 -29.35 -3.99
C VAL A 120 5.64 -28.52 -2.94
N THR A 121 6.80 -27.99 -3.30
CA THR A 121 7.55 -27.02 -2.51
C THR A 121 7.99 -25.86 -3.38
N THR A 122 8.13 -24.67 -2.81
CA THR A 122 8.72 -23.53 -3.52
C THR A 122 9.61 -22.72 -2.59
N ASN A 123 10.55 -21.98 -3.13
CA ASN A 123 11.43 -21.13 -2.35
C ASN A 123 11.72 -19.80 -3.09
N GLY A 124 12.38 -18.88 -2.39
CA GLY A 124 12.70 -17.56 -2.89
C GLY A 124 11.49 -16.64 -2.94
N LYS A 125 11.60 -15.56 -3.69
CA LYS A 125 10.48 -14.64 -3.96
C LYS A 125 9.55 -15.31 -4.98
N CYS A 126 8.28 -15.38 -4.67
CA CYS A 126 7.28 -15.97 -5.56
C CYS A 126 6.40 -14.89 -6.21
N CYS A 127 5.75 -15.25 -7.30
CA CYS A 127 4.65 -14.49 -7.90
C CYS A 127 3.52 -15.46 -8.23
N ALA A 128 2.29 -14.94 -8.31
CA ALA A 128 1.11 -15.75 -8.58
C ALA A 128 0.12 -15.02 -9.47
N VAL A 129 -0.70 -15.79 -10.17
CA VAL A 129 -1.85 -15.32 -10.95
C VAL A 129 -2.95 -16.37 -10.92
N SER A 130 -4.22 -15.94 -10.87
CA SER A 130 -5.36 -16.83 -11.12
C SER A 130 -5.59 -16.95 -12.64
N PHE A 131 -5.92 -18.16 -13.08
CA PHE A 131 -6.13 -18.48 -14.48
C PHE A 131 -7.31 -19.44 -14.64
N ASN A 132 -8.10 -19.26 -15.70
CA ASN A 132 -9.13 -20.23 -16.03
C ASN A 132 -8.58 -21.25 -17.04
N SER A 133 -8.42 -22.48 -16.61
CA SER A 133 -7.92 -23.60 -17.42
C SER A 133 -9.06 -24.56 -17.71
N ASN A 134 -9.53 -24.59 -18.97
CA ASN A 134 -10.59 -25.52 -19.41
C ASN A 134 -11.89 -25.43 -18.58
N GLY A 135 -12.27 -24.21 -18.16
CA GLY A 135 -13.47 -23.99 -17.34
C GLY A 135 -13.27 -24.13 -15.84
N GLU A 136 -12.07 -24.44 -15.38
CA GLU A 136 -11.70 -24.49 -13.97
C GLU A 136 -10.75 -23.34 -13.62
N ASP A 137 -11.04 -22.62 -12.56
CA ASP A 137 -10.16 -21.57 -12.04
C ASP A 137 -9.04 -22.19 -11.23
N VAL A 138 -7.79 -21.93 -11.62
CA VAL A 138 -6.57 -22.40 -10.98
C VAL A 138 -5.68 -21.26 -10.53
N ALA A 139 -4.84 -21.49 -9.54
CA ALA A 139 -3.76 -20.58 -9.20
C ALA A 139 -2.45 -21.08 -9.83
N LEU A 140 -1.70 -20.16 -10.43
CA LEU A 140 -0.36 -20.40 -10.92
C LEU A 140 0.63 -19.69 -10.01
N ILE A 141 1.60 -20.42 -9.44
CA ILE A 141 2.64 -19.86 -8.58
C ILE A 141 4.01 -20.20 -9.18
N SER A 142 4.86 -19.20 -9.34
CA SER A 142 6.24 -19.36 -9.78
C SER A 142 7.22 -19.03 -8.66
N GLY A 143 8.18 -19.92 -8.44
CA GLY A 143 9.25 -19.78 -7.46
C GLY A 143 10.61 -20.24 -8.03
N ASN A 144 11.57 -20.52 -7.13
CA ASN A 144 12.88 -21.02 -7.55
C ASN A 144 12.94 -22.55 -7.64
N THR A 145 12.18 -23.23 -6.78
CA THR A 145 11.97 -24.68 -6.84
C THR A 145 10.60 -24.92 -7.45
N ASN A 146 10.47 -25.92 -8.33
CA ASN A 146 9.26 -26.11 -9.13
C ASN A 146 8.87 -24.78 -9.83
N ASN A 147 9.55 -24.50 -10.93
CA ASN A 147 9.52 -23.20 -11.62
C ASN A 147 8.12 -22.60 -11.79
N LEU A 148 7.11 -23.45 -12.03
CA LEU A 148 5.71 -23.11 -12.06
C LEU A 148 4.90 -24.24 -11.39
N ILE A 149 3.99 -23.87 -10.51
CA ILE A 149 3.07 -24.78 -9.82
C ILE A 149 1.66 -24.36 -10.22
N MET A 150 0.86 -25.29 -10.72
CA MET A 150 -0.57 -25.08 -10.92
C MET A 150 -1.33 -25.71 -9.74
N ILE A 151 -2.14 -24.92 -9.08
CA ILE A 151 -2.95 -25.34 -7.93
C ILE A 151 -4.41 -25.33 -8.34
N ASN A 152 -5.06 -26.47 -8.19
CA ASN A 152 -6.50 -26.62 -8.29
C ASN A 152 -7.03 -27.10 -6.93
N ASP A 153 -7.74 -26.22 -6.24
CA ASP A 153 -8.17 -26.42 -4.85
C ASP A 153 -7.00 -26.64 -3.88
N THR A 154 -6.76 -27.88 -3.47
CA THR A 154 -5.64 -28.31 -2.62
C THR A 154 -4.66 -29.24 -3.35
N THR A 155 -4.95 -29.57 -4.61
CA THR A 155 -4.06 -30.38 -5.43
C THR A 155 -3.10 -29.51 -6.22
N ALA A 156 -1.87 -29.96 -6.37
CA ALA A 156 -0.84 -29.20 -7.06
C ALA A 156 -0.12 -30.02 -8.12
N SER A 157 0.20 -29.37 -9.23
CA SER A 157 0.94 -29.95 -10.36
C SER A 157 2.15 -29.08 -10.69
N PRO A 158 3.39 -29.55 -10.48
CA PRO A 158 4.58 -28.81 -10.79
C PRO A 158 4.93 -28.86 -12.28
N ASN A 159 5.52 -27.77 -12.78
CA ASN A 159 6.10 -27.70 -14.12
C ASN A 159 7.50 -27.10 -14.08
N GLU A 160 8.50 -27.93 -14.13
CA GLU A 160 9.91 -27.53 -14.08
C GLU A 160 10.43 -26.99 -15.42
N ASN A 161 9.73 -27.23 -16.52
CA ASN A 161 10.13 -26.78 -17.86
C ASN A 161 9.72 -25.31 -18.12
N ALA A 162 8.86 -24.73 -17.29
CA ALA A 162 8.52 -23.32 -17.38
C ALA A 162 9.72 -22.44 -16.97
N PRO A 163 9.89 -21.25 -17.54
CA PRO A 163 10.83 -20.25 -17.02
C PRO A 163 10.50 -19.85 -15.56
N LYS A 164 11.49 -19.32 -14.83
CA LYS A 164 11.29 -18.77 -13.49
C LYS A 164 10.77 -17.35 -13.61
N PHE A 165 9.53 -17.13 -13.25
CA PHE A 165 8.86 -15.84 -13.42
C PHE A 165 9.09 -14.90 -12.25
N ASN A 166 9.01 -13.60 -12.53
CA ASN A 166 9.08 -12.51 -11.57
C ASN A 166 7.72 -11.83 -11.38
N SER A 167 6.94 -11.73 -12.46
CA SER A 167 5.59 -11.20 -12.46
C SER A 167 4.79 -11.93 -13.55
N MET A 168 3.52 -12.20 -13.30
CA MET A 168 2.61 -12.88 -14.22
C MET A 168 1.30 -12.12 -14.30
N ALA A 169 0.69 -12.08 -15.47
CA ALA A 169 -0.64 -11.57 -15.72
C ALA A 169 -1.41 -12.50 -16.68
N PHE A 170 -2.66 -12.73 -16.35
CA PHE A 170 -3.60 -13.39 -17.27
C PHE A 170 -4.21 -12.37 -18.21
N HIS A 171 -4.21 -12.66 -19.50
CA HIS A 171 -4.81 -11.83 -20.54
C HIS A 171 -5.40 -12.69 -21.64
N HIS A 172 -6.70 -12.54 -21.84
CA HIS A 172 -7.49 -13.38 -22.72
C HIS A 172 -7.29 -14.88 -22.40
N GLU A 173 -6.71 -15.65 -23.30
CA GLU A 173 -6.49 -17.08 -23.16
C GLU A 173 -5.06 -17.48 -22.72
N ARG A 174 -4.17 -16.50 -22.47
CA ARG A 174 -2.75 -16.74 -22.20
C ARG A 174 -2.30 -16.15 -20.88
N VAL A 175 -1.25 -16.73 -20.33
CA VAL A 175 -0.47 -16.11 -19.24
C VAL A 175 0.75 -15.43 -19.86
N PHE A 176 0.92 -14.15 -19.53
CA PHE A 176 2.11 -13.37 -19.85
C PHE A 176 2.96 -13.20 -18.60
N ALA A 177 4.29 -13.27 -18.75
CA ALA A 177 5.18 -13.25 -17.63
C ALA A 177 6.53 -12.60 -17.91
N THR A 178 7.07 -11.86 -16.96
CA THR A 178 8.47 -11.45 -16.93
C THR A 178 9.32 -12.48 -16.22
N THR A 179 10.62 -12.60 -16.56
CA THR A 179 11.50 -13.60 -15.98
C THR A 179 12.62 -13.00 -15.14
N ARG A 180 13.11 -13.79 -14.18
CA ARG A 180 14.22 -13.39 -13.31
C ARG A 180 15.56 -13.42 -14.00
N ASN A 181 15.77 -14.38 -14.89
CA ASN A 181 17.05 -14.63 -15.54
C ASN A 181 17.26 -13.75 -16.77
N ASN A 182 16.18 -13.34 -17.44
CA ASN A 182 16.23 -12.42 -18.55
C ASN A 182 15.26 -11.24 -18.31
N ARG A 183 15.79 -10.14 -17.87
CA ARG A 183 15.04 -8.96 -17.47
C ARG A 183 14.54 -8.10 -18.65
N ASN A 184 14.74 -8.55 -19.88
CA ASN A 184 14.28 -7.86 -21.08
C ASN A 184 13.30 -8.69 -21.90
N ARG A 185 12.81 -9.80 -21.36
CA ARG A 185 11.97 -10.72 -22.10
C ARG A 185 10.64 -10.92 -21.39
N VAL A 186 9.55 -10.74 -22.13
CA VAL A 186 8.19 -11.11 -21.74
C VAL A 186 7.85 -12.43 -22.41
N TRP A 187 7.57 -13.43 -21.62
CA TRP A 187 7.11 -14.74 -22.09
C TRP A 187 5.60 -14.79 -22.13
N PHE A 188 5.03 -15.63 -23.00
CA PHE A 188 3.62 -15.95 -23.03
C PHE A 188 3.42 -17.47 -23.20
N SER A 189 2.40 -18.01 -22.53
CA SER A 189 2.02 -19.41 -22.61
C SER A 189 1.31 -19.72 -23.94
N ALA A 190 1.13 -21.02 -24.23
CA ALA A 190 0.18 -21.43 -25.25
C ALA A 190 -1.26 -21.06 -24.87
N ASP A 191 -2.16 -21.00 -25.87
CA ASP A 191 -3.57 -20.71 -25.69
C ASP A 191 -4.22 -21.73 -24.76
N PHE A 192 -4.99 -21.26 -23.78
CA PHE A 192 -5.71 -22.07 -22.79
C PHE A 192 -4.85 -23.09 -22.03
N ASN A 193 -3.52 -23.09 -22.26
CA ASN A 193 -2.61 -24.04 -21.62
C ASN A 193 -1.47 -23.32 -20.88
N PRO A 194 -1.68 -22.97 -19.62
CA PRO A 194 -0.71 -22.22 -18.81
C PRO A 194 0.53 -23.01 -18.43
N LEU A 195 0.57 -24.31 -18.72
CA LEU A 195 1.72 -25.18 -18.48
C LEU A 195 2.62 -25.35 -19.71
N ASN A 196 2.17 -24.96 -20.90
CA ASN A 196 2.99 -25.03 -22.11
C ASN A 196 3.71 -23.70 -22.37
N TRP A 197 5.03 -23.72 -22.23
CA TRP A 197 5.97 -22.60 -22.45
C TRP A 197 7.00 -22.91 -23.51
N LYS A 198 6.80 -24.00 -24.28
CA LYS A 198 7.70 -24.39 -25.37
C LYS A 198 7.53 -23.44 -26.53
N VAL A 199 8.61 -22.72 -26.88
CA VAL A 199 8.62 -21.81 -28.03
C VAL A 199 8.29 -22.58 -29.29
N SER A 200 7.21 -22.18 -29.96
CA SER A 200 6.80 -22.71 -31.25
C SER A 200 6.13 -21.61 -32.07
N ALA A 201 6.01 -21.80 -33.37
CA ALA A 201 5.44 -20.80 -34.28
C ALA A 201 3.94 -20.52 -34.01
N GLU A 202 3.24 -21.48 -33.39
CA GLU A 202 1.77 -21.45 -33.29
C GLU A 202 1.25 -21.42 -31.85
N GLU A 203 2.12 -21.49 -30.83
CA GLU A 203 1.66 -21.66 -29.45
C GLU A 203 2.29 -20.66 -28.47
N ALA A 204 3.39 -21.05 -27.83
CA ALA A 204 4.06 -20.27 -26.81
C ALA A 204 5.31 -19.57 -27.34
N GLY A 205 5.69 -18.47 -26.72
CA GLY A 205 6.87 -17.73 -27.18
C GLY A 205 7.31 -16.64 -26.20
N TYR A 206 8.06 -15.69 -26.74
CA TYR A 206 8.47 -14.52 -25.98
C TYR A 206 8.64 -13.29 -26.88
N ILE A 207 8.50 -12.14 -26.27
CA ILE A 207 8.79 -10.83 -26.88
C ILE A 207 10.05 -10.29 -26.20
N GLU A 208 11.04 -9.88 -26.99
CA GLU A 208 12.29 -9.32 -26.50
C GLU A 208 12.33 -7.82 -26.66
N PHE A 209 12.61 -7.11 -25.56
CA PHE A 209 12.73 -5.66 -25.53
C PHE A 209 14.20 -5.27 -25.68
N GLN A 210 14.54 -4.66 -26.80
CA GLN A 210 15.88 -4.16 -27.09
C GLN A 210 15.89 -2.64 -26.97
N ASP A 211 15.85 -2.16 -25.73
CA ASP A 211 15.85 -0.74 -25.41
C ASP A 211 16.66 -0.44 -24.13
N GLU A 212 16.86 0.84 -23.84
CA GLU A 212 17.67 1.35 -22.75
C GLU A 212 16.87 1.82 -21.51
N TYR A 213 15.57 1.47 -21.42
CA TYR A 213 14.69 1.97 -20.35
C TYR A 213 14.71 1.14 -19.07
N GLY A 214 15.76 0.37 -18.85
CA GLY A 214 15.96 -0.45 -17.68
C GLY A 214 15.26 -1.81 -17.76
N ALA A 215 15.29 -2.53 -16.67
CA ALA A 215 14.76 -3.88 -16.58
C ALA A 215 13.22 -3.90 -16.50
N LEU A 216 12.64 -5.01 -16.93
CA LEU A 216 11.23 -5.33 -16.72
C LEU A 216 10.97 -5.55 -15.22
N LEU A 217 9.98 -4.84 -14.69
CA LEU A 217 9.57 -4.96 -13.27
C LEU A 217 8.34 -5.84 -13.13
N GLU A 218 7.24 -5.38 -13.70
CA GLU A 218 5.93 -6.01 -13.54
C GLU A 218 5.13 -5.97 -14.84
N ILE A 219 4.13 -6.84 -14.91
CA ILE A 219 3.21 -6.95 -16.04
C ILE A 219 1.79 -6.96 -15.51
N ILE A 220 0.91 -6.19 -16.15
CA ILE A 220 -0.50 -6.05 -15.76
C ILE A 220 -1.38 -6.09 -17.02
N SER A 221 -2.48 -6.84 -16.94
CA SER A 221 -3.56 -6.80 -17.92
C SER A 221 -4.58 -5.75 -17.51
N LEU A 222 -4.88 -4.80 -18.43
CA LEU A 222 -5.90 -3.77 -18.21
C LEU A 222 -6.68 -3.54 -19.53
N GLY A 223 -7.98 -3.83 -19.49
CA GLY A 223 -8.82 -3.80 -20.69
C GLY A 223 -8.29 -4.77 -21.75
N ASP A 224 -8.16 -4.30 -22.97
CA ASP A 224 -7.72 -5.09 -24.14
C ASP A 224 -6.19 -5.13 -24.29
N TYR A 225 -5.44 -4.69 -23.28
CA TYR A 225 -3.99 -4.53 -23.40
C TYR A 225 -3.24 -5.12 -22.21
N ILE A 226 -2.00 -5.47 -22.49
CA ILE A 226 -1.01 -5.80 -21.47
C ILE A 226 -0.06 -4.62 -21.33
N PHE A 227 0.14 -4.16 -20.11
CA PHE A 227 1.10 -3.13 -19.78
C PHE A 227 2.31 -3.72 -19.10
N VAL A 228 3.47 -3.37 -19.62
CA VAL A 228 4.77 -3.83 -19.12
C VAL A 228 5.48 -2.64 -18.52
N PHE A 229 5.69 -2.71 -17.23
CA PHE A 229 6.41 -1.70 -16.47
C PHE A 229 7.89 -2.02 -16.47
N LYS A 230 8.70 -1.07 -16.92
CA LYS A 230 10.16 -1.06 -16.87
C LYS A 230 10.63 -0.07 -15.81
N GLU A 231 11.90 -0.06 -15.50
CA GLU A 231 12.44 0.87 -14.48
C GLU A 231 12.11 2.34 -14.80
N ASN A 232 12.10 2.74 -16.09
CA ASN A 232 11.90 4.14 -16.49
C ASN A 232 10.88 4.31 -17.63
N ALA A 233 10.03 3.31 -17.89
CA ALA A 233 9.09 3.36 -19.01
C ALA A 233 7.88 2.44 -18.79
N ILE A 234 6.80 2.72 -19.52
CA ILE A 234 5.64 1.84 -19.65
C ILE A 234 5.48 1.51 -21.14
N MET A 235 5.41 0.22 -21.43
CA MET A 235 5.14 -0.32 -22.76
C MET A 235 3.77 -0.98 -22.75
N ARG A 236 3.12 -0.99 -23.90
CA ARG A 236 1.86 -1.70 -24.15
C ARG A 236 2.08 -2.82 -25.14
N ILE A 237 1.62 -4.00 -24.82
CA ILE A 237 1.51 -5.11 -25.77
C ILE A 237 0.04 -5.23 -26.15
N THR A 238 -0.22 -5.22 -27.45
CA THR A 238 -1.50 -5.65 -28.00
C THR A 238 -1.36 -7.11 -28.38
N ALA A 239 -2.01 -7.98 -27.62
CA ALA A 239 -1.90 -9.42 -27.78
C ALA A 239 -3.30 -9.99 -27.98
N TYR A 240 -3.71 -10.11 -29.22
CA TYR A 240 -5.02 -10.63 -29.60
C TYR A 240 -4.84 -11.74 -30.62
N ALA A 241 -5.48 -12.88 -30.38
CA ALA A 241 -5.48 -14.05 -31.28
C ALA A 241 -4.06 -14.59 -31.59
N ASP A 242 -3.55 -14.39 -32.80
CA ASP A 242 -2.30 -14.97 -33.27
C ASP A 242 -1.08 -14.20 -32.72
N GLN A 243 -0.10 -14.92 -32.21
CA GLN A 243 1.15 -14.34 -31.70
C GLN A 243 1.96 -13.56 -32.76
N THR A 244 1.77 -13.85 -34.05
CA THR A 244 2.43 -13.11 -35.15
C THR A 244 1.90 -11.67 -35.27
N GLU A 245 0.72 -11.40 -34.75
CA GLU A 245 0.09 -10.07 -34.72
C GLU A 245 0.37 -9.27 -33.48
N PHE A 246 1.12 -9.84 -32.50
CA PHE A 246 1.46 -9.13 -31.29
C PHE A 246 2.32 -7.90 -31.59
N THR A 247 1.88 -6.75 -31.08
CA THR A 247 2.59 -5.50 -31.28
C THR A 247 2.99 -4.86 -29.97
N VAL A 248 4.13 -4.18 -29.97
CA VAL A 248 4.64 -3.44 -28.83
C VAL A 248 4.61 -1.94 -29.14
N THR A 249 3.99 -1.18 -28.25
CA THR A 249 3.91 0.28 -28.35
C THR A 249 4.52 0.92 -27.10
N LYS A 250 5.37 1.93 -27.30
CA LYS A 250 5.86 2.78 -26.20
C LYS A 250 4.77 3.76 -25.80
N ILE A 251 4.35 3.72 -24.52
CA ILE A 251 3.35 4.63 -23.99
C ILE A 251 4.01 5.86 -23.38
N THR A 252 4.96 5.63 -22.47
CA THR A 252 5.73 6.70 -21.84
C THR A 252 7.14 6.22 -21.55
N VAL A 253 8.09 7.13 -21.65
CA VAL A 253 9.51 6.89 -21.40
C VAL A 253 10.11 8.06 -20.62
N GLY A 254 11.23 7.83 -19.94
CA GLY A 254 11.93 8.86 -19.20
C GLY A 254 11.22 9.20 -17.87
N LEU A 255 10.43 8.30 -17.33
CA LEU A 255 9.93 8.40 -15.96
C LEU A 255 11.10 8.29 -14.97
N ASP A 256 10.94 8.90 -13.82
CA ASP A 256 11.78 8.58 -12.67
C ASP A 256 11.62 7.10 -12.34
N ARG A 257 12.64 6.51 -11.69
CA ARG A 257 12.67 5.07 -11.42
C ARG A 257 11.38 4.61 -10.74
N ILE A 258 10.68 3.71 -11.40
CA ILE A 258 9.48 3.06 -10.90
C ILE A 258 9.90 2.06 -9.80
N ILE A 259 9.19 2.06 -8.69
CA ILE A 259 9.47 1.21 -7.54
C ILE A 259 8.74 -0.12 -7.73
N SER A 260 9.50 -1.22 -7.79
CA SER A 260 8.95 -2.57 -7.87
C SER A 260 8.10 -2.89 -6.64
N GLY A 261 6.99 -3.63 -6.85
CA GLY A 261 6.02 -3.96 -5.80
C GLY A 261 5.02 -2.84 -5.47
N SER A 262 5.15 -1.67 -6.13
CA SER A 262 4.21 -0.55 -5.97
C SER A 262 3.09 -0.54 -7.01
N ILE A 263 3.17 -1.36 -8.04
CA ILE A 263 2.27 -1.30 -9.20
C ILE A 263 0.99 -2.05 -8.88
N VAL A 264 -0.14 -1.36 -8.89
CA VAL A 264 -1.44 -1.89 -8.48
C VAL A 264 -2.53 -1.44 -9.43
N GLN A 265 -3.29 -2.37 -9.95
CA GLN A 265 -4.53 -2.07 -10.65
C GLN A 265 -5.66 -1.81 -9.63
N LEU A 266 -6.34 -0.69 -9.77
CA LEU A 266 -7.48 -0.31 -8.94
C LEU A 266 -8.57 0.31 -9.82
N GLY A 267 -9.61 -0.48 -10.09
CA GLY A 267 -10.60 -0.15 -11.10
C GLY A 267 -10.01 -0.11 -12.51
N GLU A 268 -10.25 0.96 -13.24
CA GLU A 268 -9.77 1.16 -14.61
C GLU A 268 -8.40 1.85 -14.68
N ASN A 269 -7.74 2.06 -13.55
CA ASN A 269 -6.44 2.71 -13.50
C ASN A 269 -5.38 1.81 -12.85
N ILE A 270 -4.13 2.04 -13.22
CA ILE A 270 -2.96 1.48 -12.56
C ILE A 270 -2.30 2.60 -11.75
N TYR A 271 -2.04 2.34 -10.48
CA TYR A 271 -1.33 3.24 -9.58
C TYR A 271 0.05 2.70 -9.29
N PHE A 272 1.05 3.56 -9.23
CA PHE A 272 2.42 3.16 -8.96
C PHE A 272 3.24 4.30 -8.36
N LEU A 273 4.29 3.94 -7.64
CA LEU A 273 5.26 4.87 -7.09
C LEU A 273 6.49 4.96 -7.97
N THR A 274 7.02 6.16 -8.06
CA THR A 274 8.38 6.41 -8.54
C THR A 274 9.18 7.07 -7.42
N THR A 275 10.46 7.25 -7.61
CA THR A 275 11.30 8.01 -6.67
C THR A 275 10.86 9.47 -6.50
N SER A 276 9.99 9.99 -7.37
CA SER A 276 9.49 11.36 -7.32
C SER A 276 8.04 11.50 -6.85
N GLY A 277 7.32 10.39 -6.58
CA GLY A 277 5.95 10.43 -6.05
C GLY A 277 5.00 9.36 -6.58
N LEU A 278 3.71 9.54 -6.31
CA LEU A 278 2.63 8.65 -6.72
C LEU A 278 2.06 9.08 -8.08
N TYR A 279 1.84 8.11 -8.94
CA TYR A 279 1.28 8.29 -10.27
C TYR A 279 0.07 7.40 -10.49
N SER A 280 -0.81 7.84 -11.40
CA SER A 280 -1.87 7.03 -11.99
C SER A 280 -1.66 6.92 -13.49
N PHE A 281 -2.11 5.80 -14.04
CA PHE A 281 -2.08 5.50 -15.46
C PHE A 281 -3.42 4.88 -15.88
N ASP A 282 -4.07 5.48 -16.88
CA ASP A 282 -5.39 5.08 -17.38
C ASP A 282 -5.32 4.22 -18.66
N GLY A 283 -4.15 3.70 -19.00
CA GLY A 283 -3.90 2.97 -20.25
C GLY A 283 -3.37 3.86 -21.39
N TYR A 284 -3.45 5.19 -21.25
CA TYR A 284 -3.01 6.15 -22.25
C TYR A 284 -2.12 7.26 -21.69
N THR A 285 -2.48 7.78 -20.52
CA THR A 285 -1.84 8.96 -19.91
C THR A 285 -1.34 8.65 -18.51
N VAL A 286 -0.10 9.05 -18.25
CA VAL A 286 0.48 9.00 -16.92
C VAL A 286 0.29 10.36 -16.23
N THR A 287 -0.37 10.36 -15.08
CA THR A 287 -0.65 11.55 -14.30
C THR A 287 -0.01 11.46 -12.91
N ARG A 288 0.76 12.46 -12.52
CA ARG A 288 1.30 12.56 -11.17
C ARG A 288 0.21 13.02 -10.21
N LEU A 289 -0.07 12.23 -9.18
CA LEU A 289 -1.14 12.50 -8.22
C LEU A 289 -0.65 13.34 -7.06
N ASN A 290 0.54 13.05 -6.55
CA ASN A 290 1.10 13.76 -5.41
C ASN A 290 2.61 13.91 -5.54
N ARG A 291 3.13 15.11 -5.25
CA ARG A 291 4.57 15.40 -5.25
C ARG A 291 5.23 15.09 -3.92
N PHE A 292 4.43 15.09 -2.84
CA PHE A 292 4.93 15.00 -1.48
C PHE A 292 4.34 13.76 -0.82
N MET A 293 5.09 12.70 -0.88
CA MET A 293 4.85 11.47 -0.15
C MET A 293 5.76 11.48 1.09
N PRO A 294 5.44 10.69 2.12
CA PRO A 294 6.41 10.41 3.18
C PRO A 294 7.73 9.95 2.57
N GLU A 295 8.85 10.41 3.12
CA GLU A 295 10.17 10.05 2.60
C GLU A 295 10.43 8.56 2.77
N ILE A 296 10.65 7.89 1.65
CA ILE A 296 10.94 6.45 1.62
C ILE A 296 12.46 6.29 1.79
N ILE A 297 12.87 5.63 2.88
CA ILE A 297 14.29 5.34 3.16
C ILE A 297 14.76 4.12 2.35
N ASP A 298 13.91 3.09 2.26
CA ASP A 298 14.21 1.85 1.56
C ASP A 298 12.96 1.30 0.87
N ASP A 299 13.06 1.08 -0.44
CA ASP A 299 11.98 0.60 -1.28
C ASP A 299 12.17 -0.84 -1.80
N ARG A 300 13.24 -1.53 -1.39
CA ARG A 300 13.60 -2.86 -1.93
C ARG A 300 12.56 -3.94 -1.67
N ASN A 301 11.87 -3.85 -0.55
CA ASN A 301 10.86 -4.82 -0.12
C ASN A 301 9.44 -4.21 -0.09
N LEU A 302 9.25 -3.10 -0.81
CA LEU A 302 7.96 -2.44 -0.90
C LEU A 302 6.89 -3.42 -1.41
N THR A 303 5.73 -3.39 -0.80
CA THR A 303 4.54 -4.14 -1.20
C THR A 303 3.34 -3.23 -1.19
N ALA A 304 2.48 -3.34 -2.19
CA ALA A 304 1.30 -2.51 -2.31
C ALA A 304 0.05 -3.31 -2.71
N CYS A 305 -1.10 -2.76 -2.40
CA CYS A 305 -2.39 -3.25 -2.86
C CYS A 305 -3.40 -2.10 -2.93
N GLY A 306 -4.57 -2.34 -3.51
CA GLY A 306 -5.63 -1.35 -3.64
C GLY A 306 -7.00 -1.90 -3.27
N LEU A 307 -7.81 -1.10 -2.56
CA LEU A 307 -9.17 -1.47 -2.19
C LEU A 307 -10.10 -0.25 -2.25
N GLY A 308 -11.13 -0.31 -3.09
CA GLY A 308 -12.06 0.80 -3.28
C GLY A 308 -11.37 2.05 -3.79
N ASP A 309 -11.40 3.13 -3.01
CA ASP A 309 -10.74 4.40 -3.35
C ASP A 309 -9.41 4.59 -2.59
N LYS A 310 -8.84 3.54 -2.04
CA LYS A 310 -7.62 3.62 -1.25
C LYS A 310 -6.50 2.77 -1.87
N TYR A 311 -5.33 3.37 -2.01
CA TYR A 311 -4.08 2.72 -2.38
C TYR A 311 -3.22 2.56 -1.13
N TYR A 312 -2.78 1.35 -0.86
CA TYR A 312 -1.99 0.97 0.30
C TYR A 312 -0.61 0.53 -0.13
N TYR A 313 0.43 1.00 0.57
CA TYR A 313 1.76 0.44 0.39
C TYR A 313 2.51 0.38 1.72
N ALA A 314 3.28 -0.67 1.90
CA ALA A 314 4.18 -0.82 3.04
C ALA A 314 5.62 -0.63 2.57
N THR A 315 6.36 0.16 3.33
CA THR A 315 7.75 0.53 3.01
C THR A 315 8.47 1.01 4.26
N ARG A 316 9.77 1.24 4.15
CA ARG A 316 10.54 1.85 5.24
C ARG A 316 10.49 3.37 5.13
N LEU A 317 9.97 4.00 6.18
CA LEU A 317 9.84 5.46 6.31
C LEU A 317 10.65 5.98 7.49
N GLU A 318 11.12 7.23 7.38
CA GLU A 318 11.45 8.04 8.54
C GLU A 318 10.17 8.66 9.10
N ILE A 319 9.84 8.34 10.36
CA ILE A 319 8.66 8.86 11.04
C ILE A 319 9.12 9.75 12.19
N ASP A 320 8.95 11.06 12.03
CA ASP A 320 9.26 12.09 13.03
C ASP A 320 10.72 12.06 13.55
N GLY A 321 11.66 11.76 12.65
CA GLY A 321 13.10 11.67 12.95
C GLY A 321 13.54 10.29 13.44
N ASP A 322 12.64 9.30 13.46
CA ASP A 322 12.95 7.91 13.79
C ASP A 322 12.86 7.05 12.52
N GLU A 323 13.96 6.42 12.15
CA GLU A 323 14.01 5.49 11.01
C GLU A 323 13.29 4.16 11.28
N GLY A 324 12.85 3.94 12.52
CA GLY A 324 12.18 2.72 12.96
C GLY A 324 13.03 1.45 12.80
N ILE A 325 12.46 0.33 13.20
CA ILE A 325 13.06 -1.01 13.08
C ILE A 325 12.26 -1.80 12.04
N GLY A 326 12.93 -2.62 11.26
CA GLY A 326 12.30 -3.50 10.26
C GLY A 326 12.55 -3.06 8.83
N GLU A 327 12.05 -3.88 7.90
CA GLU A 327 12.20 -3.64 6.45
C GLU A 327 11.11 -2.70 5.93
N ASN A 328 9.87 -2.86 6.43
CA ASN A 328 8.72 -2.01 6.11
C ASN A 328 8.03 -1.57 7.41
N ASN A 329 8.59 -0.57 8.08
CA ASN A 329 8.15 -0.11 9.39
C ASN A 329 6.81 0.63 9.39
N ALA A 330 6.23 0.85 8.22
CA ALA A 330 4.98 1.58 8.08
C ALA A 330 4.13 1.13 6.88
N ILE A 331 2.82 1.29 7.01
CA ILE A 331 1.86 1.25 5.90
C ILE A 331 1.39 2.67 5.63
N VAL A 332 1.49 3.12 4.40
CA VAL A 332 0.88 4.37 3.92
C VAL A 332 -0.43 4.04 3.22
N VAL A 333 -1.47 4.75 3.60
CA VAL A 333 -2.80 4.66 3.01
C VAL A 333 -3.08 5.97 2.29
N TYR A 334 -3.17 5.94 0.97
CA TYR A 334 -3.54 7.11 0.16
C TYR A 334 -5.00 7.03 -0.25
N ASP A 335 -5.79 8.01 0.17
CA ASP A 335 -7.19 8.16 -0.23
C ASP A 335 -7.26 8.94 -1.54
N LEU A 336 -7.68 8.26 -2.61
CA LEU A 336 -7.77 8.81 -3.97
C LEU A 336 -8.84 9.90 -4.11
N LYS A 337 -9.92 9.82 -3.32
CA LYS A 337 -10.99 10.82 -3.34
C LYS A 337 -10.60 12.09 -2.58
N GLN A 338 -10.05 11.90 -1.38
CA GLN A 338 -9.63 13.02 -0.54
C GLN A 338 -8.28 13.59 -0.95
N LYS A 339 -7.51 12.85 -1.76
CA LYS A 339 -6.13 13.16 -2.16
C LYS A 339 -5.22 13.38 -0.95
N THR A 340 -5.38 12.53 0.06
CA THR A 340 -4.68 12.61 1.34
C THR A 340 -4.02 11.29 1.66
N PHE A 341 -3.00 11.31 2.49
CA PHE A 341 -2.40 10.07 2.99
C PHE A 341 -2.46 9.99 4.51
N SER A 342 -2.44 8.76 5.01
CA SER A 342 -2.31 8.41 6.43
C SER A 342 -1.23 7.36 6.59
N VAL A 343 -0.59 7.32 7.74
CA VAL A 343 0.49 6.37 8.03
C VAL A 343 0.11 5.51 9.23
N ILE A 344 0.23 4.20 9.10
CA ILE A 344 0.20 3.24 10.20
C ILE A 344 1.65 2.89 10.49
N GLY A 345 2.21 3.41 11.58
CA GLY A 345 3.59 3.14 11.99
C GLY A 345 3.69 2.08 13.08
N GLY A 346 4.92 1.63 13.38
CA GLY A 346 5.17 0.65 14.43
C GLY A 346 4.82 -0.79 14.03
N VAL A 347 4.87 -1.07 12.72
CA VAL A 347 4.64 -2.38 12.12
C VAL A 347 5.90 -2.83 11.37
N ASP A 348 6.01 -4.11 11.02
CA ASP A 348 7.04 -4.61 10.09
C ASP A 348 6.37 -5.54 9.08
N ILE A 349 5.99 -4.98 7.95
CA ILE A 349 5.10 -5.63 6.98
C ILE A 349 5.90 -6.32 5.89
N LEU A 350 5.64 -7.59 5.71
CA LEU A 350 6.21 -8.40 4.64
C LEU A 350 5.37 -8.33 3.36
N LYS A 351 4.03 -8.40 3.50
CA LYS A 351 3.11 -8.44 2.36
C LYS A 351 1.79 -7.75 2.67
N LEU A 352 1.27 -7.03 1.69
CA LEU A 352 -0.10 -6.53 1.64
C LEU A 352 -0.87 -7.21 0.51
N ILE A 353 -2.13 -7.55 0.75
CA ILE A 353 -3.04 -8.08 -0.26
C ILE A 353 -4.46 -7.58 -0.04
N ALA A 354 -5.13 -7.18 -1.11
CA ALA A 354 -6.52 -6.78 -1.08
C ALA A 354 -7.41 -7.91 -1.61
N VAL A 355 -8.51 -8.14 -0.92
CA VAL A 355 -9.56 -9.07 -1.35
C VAL A 355 -10.82 -8.27 -1.65
N THR A 356 -11.31 -8.41 -2.87
CA THR A 356 -12.56 -7.80 -3.34
C THR A 356 -13.46 -8.91 -3.85
N SER A 357 -14.49 -9.25 -3.10
CA SER A 357 -15.52 -10.17 -3.55
C SER A 357 -16.89 -9.69 -3.07
N HIS A 358 -17.96 -10.35 -3.50
CA HIS A 358 -19.33 -9.92 -3.19
C HIS A 358 -19.60 -9.64 -1.71
N HIS A 359 -18.96 -10.37 -0.81
CA HIS A 359 -19.23 -10.28 0.63
C HIS A 359 -18.03 -9.84 1.45
N LEU A 360 -16.81 -9.79 0.85
CA LEU A 360 -15.58 -9.50 1.57
C LEU A 360 -14.79 -8.43 0.84
N ARG A 361 -14.60 -7.28 1.50
CA ARG A 361 -13.76 -6.19 1.01
C ARG A 361 -12.79 -5.83 2.12
N ARG A 362 -11.59 -6.42 2.08
CA ARG A 362 -10.60 -6.29 3.15
C ARG A 362 -9.18 -6.22 2.61
N VAL A 363 -8.33 -5.55 3.33
CA VAL A 363 -6.89 -5.57 3.14
C VAL A 363 -6.28 -6.42 4.23
N TYR A 364 -5.56 -7.43 3.81
CA TYR A 364 -4.79 -8.30 4.68
C TYR A 364 -3.32 -7.91 4.65
N ALA A 365 -2.67 -8.06 5.79
CA ALA A 365 -1.26 -7.79 5.97
C ALA A 365 -0.58 -8.95 6.68
N VAL A 366 0.62 -9.31 6.23
CA VAL A 366 1.50 -10.26 6.89
C VAL A 366 2.65 -9.49 7.51
N ARG A 367 2.87 -9.66 8.80
CA ARG A 367 4.05 -9.18 9.51
C ARG A 367 5.25 -10.07 9.23
N LYS A 368 6.44 -9.49 9.17
CA LYS A 368 7.67 -10.26 9.08
C LYS A 368 7.88 -11.10 10.34
N GLY A 369 8.14 -12.40 10.14
CA GLY A 369 8.30 -13.34 11.24
C GLY A 369 7.00 -13.71 11.95
N ASP A 370 5.85 -13.56 11.29
CA ASP A 370 4.55 -13.91 11.86
C ASP A 370 3.94 -15.14 11.17
N VAL A 371 3.11 -15.84 11.92
CA VAL A 371 2.29 -16.99 11.45
C VAL A 371 0.85 -16.57 11.13
N TYR A 372 0.51 -15.31 11.41
CA TYR A 372 -0.85 -14.78 11.28
C TYR A 372 -1.01 -13.89 10.07
N VAL A 373 -2.23 -13.83 9.57
CA VAL A 373 -2.69 -12.81 8.64
C VAL A 373 -3.53 -11.80 9.42
N SER A 374 -3.11 -10.54 9.42
CA SER A 374 -3.79 -9.42 10.07
C SER A 374 -4.66 -8.66 9.09
N GLU A 375 -5.71 -7.99 9.57
CA GLU A 375 -6.58 -7.14 8.75
C GLU A 375 -6.30 -5.67 9.05
N ILE A 376 -6.34 -4.80 8.04
CA ILE A 376 -6.39 -3.36 8.24
C ILE A 376 -7.81 -2.99 8.70
N THR A 377 -7.91 -2.30 9.82
CA THR A 377 -9.18 -1.97 10.49
C THR A 377 -9.37 -0.46 10.58
N ASP A 378 -10.62 -0.06 10.83
CA ASP A 378 -11.03 1.33 11.02
C ASP A 378 -11.17 1.68 12.52
N ASP A 379 -10.58 0.89 13.43
CA ASP A 379 -10.69 1.11 14.88
C ASP A 379 -9.57 1.96 15.47
N GLY A 380 -8.57 2.30 14.66
CA GLY A 380 -7.43 3.12 15.07
C GLY A 380 -6.45 2.44 16.02
N SER A 381 -6.63 1.16 16.35
CA SER A 381 -5.69 0.39 17.16
C SER A 381 -4.59 -0.25 16.29
N ILE A 382 -3.46 -0.57 16.88
CA ILE A 382 -2.42 -1.42 16.27
C ILE A 382 -2.36 -2.72 17.07
N TYR A 383 -2.76 -3.83 16.46
CA TYR A 383 -2.87 -5.14 17.10
C TYR A 383 -3.71 -5.12 18.41
N GLY A 384 -4.76 -4.28 18.43
CA GLY A 384 -5.61 -4.09 19.61
C GLY A 384 -4.99 -3.23 20.72
N LEU A 385 -3.82 -2.62 20.48
CA LEU A 385 -3.20 -1.68 21.39
C LEU A 385 -3.50 -0.25 20.96
N SER A 386 -3.78 0.63 21.93
CA SER A 386 -3.88 2.06 21.65
C SER A 386 -2.50 2.61 21.34
N THR A 387 -2.43 3.40 20.26
CA THR A 387 -1.19 4.10 19.87
C THR A 387 -1.46 5.58 19.76
N THR A 388 -0.46 6.40 20.04
CA THR A 388 -0.57 7.85 19.89
C THR A 388 -0.78 8.20 18.42
N LYS A 389 -1.88 8.90 18.14
CA LYS A 389 -2.20 9.46 16.84
C LYS A 389 -1.55 10.83 16.73
N LYS A 390 -1.03 11.16 15.55
CA LYS A 390 -0.29 12.39 15.37
C LYS A 390 -0.53 13.00 13.99
N TRP A 391 -0.86 14.26 13.98
CA TRP A 391 -0.88 15.09 12.77
C TRP A 391 0.08 16.25 12.96
N LYS A 392 0.88 16.56 11.94
CA LYS A 392 1.85 17.65 11.97
C LYS A 392 1.79 18.41 10.66
N SER A 393 1.60 19.72 10.73
CA SER A 393 1.56 20.58 9.54
C SER A 393 2.95 20.75 8.93
N VAL A 394 3.01 21.29 7.74
CA VAL A 394 4.26 21.86 7.21
C VAL A 394 4.65 23.11 8.02
N GLU A 395 5.93 23.46 7.98
CA GLU A 395 6.41 24.74 8.48
C GLU A 395 5.99 25.86 7.53
N SER A 396 5.53 26.99 8.07
CA SER A 396 5.11 28.10 7.24
C SER A 396 5.44 29.46 7.87
N ASN A 397 5.79 30.40 7.00
CA ASN A 397 5.90 31.81 7.32
C ASN A 397 4.62 32.59 7.00
N PHE A 398 3.53 31.90 6.57
CA PHE A 398 2.23 32.50 6.17
C PHE A 398 2.35 33.54 5.06
N GLY A 399 3.33 33.38 4.15
CA GLY A 399 3.57 34.32 3.05
C GLY A 399 4.07 35.70 3.49
N THR A 400 4.58 35.86 4.74
CA THR A 400 5.11 37.11 5.25
C THR A 400 6.35 36.92 6.12
N SER A 401 7.34 37.77 5.96
CA SER A 401 8.54 37.88 6.79
C SER A 401 8.32 38.53 8.15
N ALA A 402 7.12 39.13 8.38
CA ALA A 402 6.80 39.76 9.65
C ALA A 402 6.71 38.76 10.80
N LYS A 403 7.09 39.15 12.01
CA LYS A 403 6.88 38.33 13.21
C LYS A 403 5.40 38.19 13.50
N LYS A 404 4.94 36.95 13.76
CA LYS A 404 3.56 36.61 14.06
C LYS A 404 3.41 36.32 15.55
N VAL A 405 2.28 36.72 16.11
CA VAL A 405 1.89 36.33 17.48
C VAL A 405 0.58 35.55 17.36
N LEU A 406 0.63 34.23 17.54
CA LEU A 406 -0.56 33.40 17.67
C LEU A 406 -1.23 33.70 18.99
N ARG A 407 -2.41 34.29 18.94
CA ARG A 407 -3.18 34.71 20.13
C ARG A 407 -4.07 33.59 20.65
N ARG A 408 -4.82 33.00 19.73
CA ARG A 408 -5.83 31.98 20.05
C ARG A 408 -5.95 30.95 18.96
N ILE A 409 -6.48 29.82 19.36
CA ILE A 409 -7.04 28.83 18.44
C ILE A 409 -8.50 28.59 18.79
N ASN A 410 -9.36 28.50 17.78
CA ASN A 410 -10.72 28.04 17.93
C ASN A 410 -10.79 26.61 17.43
N VAL A 411 -11.20 25.69 18.29
CA VAL A 411 -11.16 24.26 18.05
C VAL A 411 -12.43 23.57 18.51
N PHE A 412 -12.88 22.58 17.74
CA PHE A 412 -13.90 21.63 18.14
C PHE A 412 -13.28 20.25 18.14
N THR A 413 -13.14 19.65 19.30
CA THR A 413 -12.67 18.28 19.45
C THR A 413 -13.55 17.51 20.41
N LYS A 414 -13.92 16.25 20.06
CA LYS A 414 -14.67 15.37 20.94
C LYS A 414 -13.79 14.58 21.89
N ARG A 415 -12.48 14.58 21.66
CA ARG A 415 -11.49 13.82 22.42
C ARG A 415 -10.42 14.75 22.95
N ASP A 416 -9.81 14.35 24.06
CA ASP A 416 -8.67 15.07 24.61
C ASP A 416 -7.48 14.97 23.66
N VAL A 417 -6.89 16.12 23.35
CA VAL A 417 -5.75 16.21 22.44
C VAL A 417 -4.69 17.18 22.97
N LYS A 418 -3.45 16.92 22.60
CA LYS A 418 -2.33 17.86 22.78
C LYS A 418 -2.17 18.66 21.50
N PHE A 419 -2.31 19.96 21.61
CA PHE A 419 -2.03 20.89 20.53
C PHE A 419 -0.67 21.53 20.76
N CYS A 420 0.25 21.32 19.84
CA CYS A 420 1.60 21.86 19.93
C CYS A 420 1.79 22.96 18.90
N VAL A 421 2.41 24.04 19.31
CA VAL A 421 2.90 25.12 18.45
C VAL A 421 4.42 25.07 18.46
N ILE A 422 5.02 24.93 17.29
CA ILE A 422 6.46 25.01 17.09
C ILE A 422 6.73 26.34 16.39
N ALA A 423 7.30 27.29 17.11
CA ALA A 423 7.61 28.61 16.60
C ALA A 423 9.14 28.79 16.60
N ASP A 424 9.71 29.04 15.41
CA ASP A 424 11.17 29.15 15.20
C ASP A 424 11.93 27.98 15.86
N GLY A 425 11.43 26.76 15.68
CA GLY A 425 12.00 25.51 16.22
C GLY A 425 11.69 25.22 17.70
N VAL A 426 11.04 26.15 18.44
CA VAL A 426 10.72 25.97 19.86
C VAL A 426 9.29 25.49 20.04
N LYS A 427 9.13 24.28 20.58
CA LYS A 427 7.84 23.61 20.82
C LYS A 427 7.19 24.06 22.13
N THR A 428 5.89 24.36 22.06
CA THR A 428 5.04 24.61 23.22
C THR A 428 3.78 23.76 23.09
N THR A 429 3.37 23.07 24.17
CA THR A 429 2.24 22.14 24.17
C THR A 429 1.10 22.70 25.02
N HIS A 430 -0.11 22.58 24.52
CA HIS A 430 -1.36 22.95 25.20
C HIS A 430 -2.29 21.73 25.19
N GLU A 431 -2.79 21.37 26.37
CA GLU A 431 -3.81 20.32 26.49
C GLU A 431 -5.19 20.92 26.22
N ILE A 432 -5.96 20.26 25.38
CA ILE A 432 -7.32 20.63 25.01
C ILE A 432 -8.23 19.45 25.32
N PHE A 433 -9.16 19.67 26.23
CA PHE A 433 -10.11 18.65 26.64
C PHE A 433 -11.27 18.53 25.64
N GLY A 434 -11.75 17.31 25.44
CA GLY A 434 -12.87 17.04 24.54
C GLY A 434 -14.15 17.78 25.01
N SER A 435 -14.91 18.29 24.03
CA SER A 435 -16.14 19.03 24.27
C SER A 435 -17.08 18.95 23.07
N ASP A 436 -18.39 18.97 23.31
CA ASP A 436 -19.41 19.07 22.27
C ASP A 436 -19.64 20.53 21.80
N LYS A 437 -18.77 21.45 22.18
CA LYS A 437 -18.83 22.88 21.81
C LYS A 437 -17.50 23.37 21.29
N TRP A 438 -17.53 24.40 20.47
CA TRP A 438 -16.34 25.14 20.07
C TRP A 438 -15.67 25.76 21.30
N GLN A 439 -14.37 25.64 21.35
CA GLN A 439 -13.53 26.16 22.42
C GLN A 439 -12.56 27.19 21.83
N SER A 440 -12.33 28.28 22.55
CA SER A 440 -11.32 29.29 22.22
C SER A 440 -10.18 29.19 23.22
N VAL A 441 -9.04 28.69 22.79
CA VAL A 441 -7.87 28.48 23.64
C VAL A 441 -6.84 29.57 23.40
N ARG A 442 -6.41 30.25 24.47
CA ARG A 442 -5.36 31.26 24.43
C ARG A 442 -3.99 30.60 24.36
N ILE A 443 -3.16 31.01 23.40
CA ILE A 443 -1.84 30.41 23.11
C ILE A 443 -0.71 31.39 23.45
N GLU A 444 -0.72 32.60 22.90
CA GLU A 444 0.29 33.67 23.07
C GLU A 444 1.72 33.24 22.71
N ARG A 445 1.89 32.70 21.52
CA ARG A 445 3.20 32.28 21.02
C ARG A 445 3.61 33.13 19.83
N SER A 446 4.88 33.56 19.79
CA SER A 446 5.40 34.38 18.69
C SER A 446 6.55 33.72 17.96
N GLY A 447 6.63 33.93 16.63
CA GLY A 447 7.71 33.45 15.77
C GLY A 447 7.58 34.00 14.36
N TYR A 448 8.61 33.79 13.57
CA TYR A 448 8.65 34.10 12.13
C TYR A 448 8.13 32.94 11.30
N VAL A 449 8.44 31.73 11.73
CA VAL A 449 7.98 30.46 11.13
C VAL A 449 7.24 29.66 12.19
N MET A 450 6.12 29.07 11.80
CA MET A 450 5.33 28.24 12.71
C MET A 450 4.93 26.92 12.07
N GLN A 451 4.86 25.90 12.91
CA GLN A 451 4.38 24.57 12.60
C GLN A 451 3.43 24.12 13.72
N PHE A 452 2.42 23.35 13.39
CA PHE A 452 1.43 22.85 14.35
C PHE A 452 1.43 21.34 14.40
N GLU A 453 1.19 20.81 15.59
CA GLU A 453 1.05 19.37 15.81
C GLU A 453 -0.17 19.12 16.68
N ILE A 454 -0.93 18.08 16.31
CA ILE A 454 -2.05 17.55 17.09
C ILE A 454 -1.69 16.11 17.43
N ALA A 455 -1.75 15.76 18.71
CA ALA A 455 -1.45 14.39 19.16
C ALA A 455 -2.46 13.95 20.23
N GLY A 456 -2.76 12.65 20.28
CA GLY A 456 -3.65 12.04 21.25
C GLY A 456 -3.83 10.55 21.01
N ASP A 457 -4.35 9.83 21.99
CA ASP A 457 -4.65 8.40 21.85
C ASP A 457 -5.87 8.17 20.96
N SER A 458 -6.77 9.15 20.91
CA SER A 458 -7.92 9.20 20.01
C SER A 458 -8.11 10.64 19.54
N VAL A 459 -8.35 10.83 18.25
CA VAL A 459 -8.52 12.16 17.63
C VAL A 459 -9.84 12.22 16.88
N ASP A 460 -10.68 13.22 17.20
CA ASP A 460 -11.88 13.60 16.44
C ASP A 460 -11.98 15.12 16.48
N ILE A 461 -11.37 15.78 15.51
CA ILE A 461 -11.19 17.24 15.47
C ILE A 461 -11.75 17.79 14.16
N LYS A 462 -12.55 18.85 14.25
CA LYS A 462 -12.98 19.64 13.08
C LYS A 462 -11.87 20.62 12.65
N PRO A 463 -11.96 21.18 11.43
CA PRO A 463 -11.04 22.23 11.00
C PRO A 463 -10.89 23.33 12.04
N ILE A 464 -9.64 23.68 12.35
CA ILE A 464 -9.30 24.68 13.37
C ILE A 464 -9.17 26.09 12.78
N GLU A 465 -9.43 27.12 13.60
CA GLU A 465 -9.17 28.49 13.23
C GLU A 465 -8.04 29.06 14.10
N LEU A 466 -7.12 29.78 13.48
CA LEU A 466 -5.97 30.41 14.13
C LEU A 466 -6.10 31.96 14.08
N GLU A 467 -5.95 32.60 15.21
CA GLU A 467 -5.96 34.08 15.29
C GLU A 467 -4.55 34.63 15.54
N PHE A 468 -4.04 35.40 14.60
CA PHE A 468 -2.70 36.00 14.66
C PHE A 468 -2.73 37.52 14.68
N ASP A 469 -1.74 38.12 15.35
CA ASP A 469 -1.31 39.47 15.14
C ASP A 469 0.01 39.50 14.38
N LEU A 470 0.14 40.36 13.38
CA LEU A 470 1.42 40.66 12.76
C LEU A 470 2.10 41.81 13.49
N VAL A 471 3.32 41.58 13.91
CA VAL A 471 4.16 42.60 14.54
C VAL A 471 5.10 43.16 13.48
N LYS A 472 4.98 44.43 13.19
CA LYS A 472 5.89 45.14 12.29
C LYS A 472 7.20 45.49 13.00
#